data_34a4f3194fc6594618afbc1967ef2868
#
_entry.id   34a4f3194fc6594618afbc1967ef2868
#
_cell.length_a   1.000
_cell.length_b   1.000
_cell.length_c   1.000
_cell.angle_alpha   90.00
_cell.angle_beta   90.00
_cell.angle_gamma   90.00
#
_symmetry.space_group_name_H-M   'P 1'
#
loop_
_entity.id
_entity.type
_entity.pdbx_description
1 polymer ?
#
loop_
_entity_poly.entity_id
_entity_poly.type
_entity_poly.pdbx_seq_one_letter_code
_entity_poly.pdbx_strand_id
1 'polypeptide(L)'
;MEWLDYRKKLGLGFNDEEKANYFYAKILNILNYIEQKSPDAITEGEYIAFCNMTGTLITRDFLGAFYLKEIIDILDEKRDSLNEFITYFIAFINSQSDNIEGRATTKEAYKLFLIKALKESHIMYEVLEDEDGYFVFPAGDPMMDKNLVSDVLLWLDKYSGAKKTYVNALKQYADGIYTRDVADNLRKALETFLQEFLQND
;
A
#
# COMPACT_ATOMS: atom_id res chain seq x y z
N MET A 1 -4.00 -24.86 -2.25
CA MET A 1 -2.85 -24.86 -1.32
C MET A 1 -1.78 -24.02 -1.98
N GLU A 2 -1.38 -22.92 -1.34
CA GLU A 2 -0.36 -22.05 -1.88
C GLU A 2 1.03 -22.70 -1.80
N TRP A 3 1.95 -22.26 -2.66
CA TRP A 3 3.30 -22.83 -2.73
C TRP A 3 4.06 -22.72 -1.40
N LEU A 4 3.92 -21.60 -0.69
CA LEU A 4 4.55 -21.39 0.61
C LEU A 4 3.99 -22.30 1.69
N ASP A 5 2.67 -22.54 1.70
CA ASP A 5 2.05 -23.49 2.63
C ASP A 5 2.51 -24.93 2.36
N TYR A 6 2.70 -25.27 1.10
CA TYR A 6 3.23 -26.58 0.70
C TYR A 6 4.66 -26.77 1.19
N ARG A 7 5.55 -25.79 0.98
CA ARG A 7 6.93 -25.84 1.49
C ARG A 7 6.97 -25.93 3.02
N LYS A 8 6.13 -25.15 3.72
CA LYS A 8 6.03 -25.22 5.18
C LYS A 8 5.65 -26.61 5.68
N LYS A 9 4.72 -27.30 4.99
CA LYS A 9 4.36 -28.70 5.29
C LYS A 9 5.52 -29.68 5.10
N LEU A 10 6.44 -29.38 4.20
CA LEU A 10 7.66 -30.16 3.98
C LEU A 10 8.78 -29.79 4.98
N GLY A 11 8.54 -28.92 5.95
CA GLY A 11 9.56 -28.44 6.90
C GLY A 11 10.60 -27.49 6.28
N LEU A 12 10.35 -27.00 5.06
CA LEU A 12 11.20 -26.03 4.38
C LEU A 12 10.72 -24.62 4.73
N GLY A 13 11.32 -24.02 5.76
CA GLY A 13 11.05 -22.64 6.15
C GLY A 13 11.39 -21.64 5.03
N PHE A 14 10.82 -20.44 5.14
CA PHE A 14 11.19 -19.29 4.31
C PHE A 14 11.86 -18.26 5.20
N ASN A 15 12.96 -17.72 4.72
CA ASN A 15 13.50 -16.48 5.26
C ASN A 15 12.70 -15.27 4.70
N ASP A 16 12.93 -14.10 5.26
CA ASP A 16 12.17 -12.91 4.88
C ASP A 16 12.50 -12.44 3.45
N GLU A 17 13.73 -12.66 2.98
CA GLU A 17 14.13 -12.39 1.59
C GLU A 17 13.36 -13.26 0.59
N GLU A 18 13.23 -14.56 0.87
CA GLU A 18 12.46 -15.48 0.03
C GLU A 18 10.97 -15.09 -0.02
N LYS A 19 10.38 -14.64 1.10
CA LYS A 19 9.00 -14.14 1.15
C LYS A 19 8.85 -12.87 0.30
N ALA A 20 9.79 -11.92 0.45
CA ALA A 20 9.79 -10.68 -0.32
C ALA A 20 9.92 -10.98 -1.83
N ASN A 21 10.86 -11.83 -2.23
CA ASN A 21 11.04 -12.21 -3.63
C ASN A 21 9.80 -12.89 -4.22
N TYR A 22 9.11 -13.74 -3.45
CA TYR A 22 7.87 -14.37 -3.87
C TYR A 22 6.74 -13.33 -4.05
N PHE A 23 6.66 -12.36 -3.14
CA PHE A 23 5.72 -11.24 -3.22
C PHE A 23 5.96 -10.37 -4.45
N TYR A 24 7.21 -9.93 -4.69
CA TYR A 24 7.58 -9.15 -5.88
C TYR A 24 7.19 -9.88 -7.17
N ALA A 25 7.54 -11.16 -7.27
CA ALA A 25 7.21 -11.96 -8.44
C ALA A 25 5.69 -12.02 -8.67
N LYS A 26 4.87 -12.14 -7.63
CA LYS A 26 3.41 -12.14 -7.77
C LYS A 26 2.89 -10.82 -8.31
N ILE A 27 3.33 -9.70 -7.75
CA ILE A 27 2.90 -8.37 -8.19
C ILE A 27 3.34 -8.13 -9.65
N LEU A 28 4.62 -8.29 -9.95
CA LEU A 28 5.16 -8.01 -11.26
C LEU A 28 4.59 -8.93 -12.35
N ASN A 29 4.36 -10.21 -12.06
CA ASN A 29 3.78 -11.15 -13.02
C ASN A 29 2.34 -10.78 -13.40
N ILE A 30 1.52 -10.33 -12.45
CA ILE A 30 0.14 -9.91 -12.78
C ILE A 30 0.13 -8.60 -13.57
N LEU A 31 0.99 -7.65 -13.23
CA LEU A 31 1.09 -6.40 -13.98
C LEU A 31 1.59 -6.65 -15.41
N ASN A 32 2.62 -7.48 -15.60
CA ASN A 32 3.10 -7.89 -16.93
C ASN A 32 2.01 -8.62 -17.73
N TYR A 33 1.19 -9.47 -17.08
CA TYR A 33 0.06 -10.12 -17.75
C TYR A 33 -0.99 -9.11 -18.20
N ILE A 34 -1.31 -8.11 -17.38
CA ILE A 34 -2.25 -7.04 -17.71
C ILE A 34 -1.70 -6.22 -18.88
N GLU A 35 -0.44 -5.83 -18.83
CA GLU A 35 0.24 -5.06 -19.87
C GLU A 35 0.16 -5.78 -21.22
N GLN A 36 0.46 -7.07 -21.27
CA GLN A 36 0.38 -7.88 -22.51
C GLN A 36 -1.04 -8.01 -23.07
N LYS A 37 -2.06 -7.99 -22.21
CA LYS A 37 -3.48 -8.13 -22.61
C LYS A 37 -4.15 -6.81 -22.95
N SER A 38 -3.71 -5.75 -22.31
CA SER A 38 -4.30 -4.42 -22.39
C SER A 38 -3.20 -3.37 -22.26
N PRO A 39 -2.45 -3.08 -23.33
CA PRO A 39 -1.36 -2.09 -23.31
C PRO A 39 -1.83 -0.71 -22.82
N ASP A 40 -3.11 -0.36 -23.08
CA ASP A 40 -3.75 0.89 -22.66
C ASP A 40 -4.42 0.78 -21.28
N ALA A 41 -4.03 -0.20 -20.45
CA ALA A 41 -4.62 -0.39 -19.12
C ALA A 41 -4.44 0.84 -18.20
N ILE A 42 -3.45 1.67 -18.46
CA ILE A 42 -3.11 2.88 -17.70
C ILE A 42 -3.14 4.09 -18.64
N THR A 43 -3.81 5.15 -18.22
CA THR A 43 -3.85 6.42 -18.95
C THR A 43 -2.61 7.27 -18.65
N GLU A 44 -2.31 8.24 -19.52
CA GLU A 44 -1.25 9.22 -19.27
C GLU A 44 -1.47 10.00 -17.95
N GLY A 45 -2.73 10.37 -17.65
CA GLY A 45 -3.07 11.07 -16.42
C GLY A 45 -2.75 10.26 -15.17
N GLU A 46 -3.01 8.96 -15.17
CA GLU A 46 -2.70 8.05 -14.06
C GLU A 46 -1.18 7.82 -13.91
N TYR A 47 -0.47 7.72 -15.02
CA TYR A 47 1.00 7.64 -15.00
C TYR A 47 1.62 8.92 -14.42
N ILE A 48 1.16 10.10 -14.85
CA ILE A 48 1.61 11.39 -14.30
C ILE A 48 1.28 11.47 -12.80
N ALA A 49 0.09 11.05 -12.38
CA ALA A 49 -0.30 11.02 -10.97
C ALA A 49 0.63 10.11 -10.15
N PHE A 50 0.93 8.91 -10.65
CA PHE A 50 1.89 7.99 -10.04
C PHE A 50 3.29 8.63 -9.90
N CYS A 51 3.81 9.22 -10.97
CA CYS A 51 5.12 9.87 -10.95
C CYS A 51 5.18 11.03 -9.95
N ASN A 52 4.11 11.82 -9.85
CA ASN A 52 4.01 12.90 -8.86
C ASN A 52 3.97 12.38 -7.42
N MET A 53 3.24 11.29 -7.16
CA MET A 53 3.16 10.67 -5.83
C MET A 53 4.50 10.08 -5.39
N THR A 54 5.26 9.52 -6.32
CA THR A 54 6.53 8.83 -6.04
C THR A 54 7.77 9.71 -6.18
N GLY A 55 7.62 10.93 -6.71
CA GLY A 55 8.74 11.79 -7.03
C GLY A 55 9.59 11.28 -8.21
N THR A 56 9.05 10.37 -9.03
CA THR A 56 9.73 9.81 -10.19
C THR A 56 9.66 10.77 -11.37
N LEU A 57 10.73 10.86 -12.15
CA LEU A 57 10.75 11.70 -13.35
C LEU A 57 9.83 11.10 -14.41
N ILE A 58 9.01 11.96 -15.03
CA ILE A 58 8.17 11.57 -16.16
C ILE A 58 9.07 11.35 -17.37
N THR A 59 9.14 10.10 -17.83
CA THR A 59 9.80 9.77 -19.10
C THR A 59 8.75 9.76 -20.21
N ARG A 60 9.06 10.40 -21.33
CA ARG A 60 8.20 10.38 -22.52
C ARG A 60 8.91 9.58 -23.60
N ASP A 61 8.43 8.40 -23.86
CA ASP A 61 8.86 7.67 -25.04
C ASP A 61 8.13 8.17 -26.28
N PHE A 62 8.91 8.47 -27.34
CA PHE A 62 8.39 9.07 -28.58
C PHE A 62 7.55 8.11 -29.44
N LEU A 63 7.47 6.81 -29.07
CA LEU A 63 6.94 5.75 -29.93
C LEU A 63 5.61 5.11 -29.46
N GLY A 64 5.00 5.63 -28.41
CA GLY A 64 3.72 5.10 -27.92
C GLY A 64 3.72 4.93 -26.40
N ALA A 65 2.55 5.12 -25.82
CA ALA A 65 2.40 5.18 -24.37
C ALA A 65 2.31 3.76 -23.79
N PHE A 66 3.43 3.22 -23.34
CA PHE A 66 3.48 1.97 -22.55
C PHE A 66 3.57 2.32 -21.05
N TYR A 67 2.63 3.13 -20.56
CA TYR A 67 2.65 3.65 -19.19
C TYR A 67 2.71 2.56 -18.12
N LEU A 68 2.00 1.45 -18.32
CA LEU A 68 2.06 0.34 -17.37
C LEU A 68 3.44 -0.33 -17.38
N LYS A 69 4.09 -0.43 -18.53
CA LYS A 69 5.45 -0.97 -18.63
C LYS A 69 6.46 -0.11 -17.88
N GLU A 70 6.38 1.22 -18.02
CA GLU A 70 7.21 2.16 -17.27
C GLU A 70 7.02 2.00 -15.75
N ILE A 71 5.76 1.87 -15.28
CA ILE A 71 5.47 1.63 -13.87
C ILE A 71 6.05 0.30 -13.39
N ILE A 72 5.95 -0.76 -14.20
CA ILE A 72 6.53 -2.08 -13.89
C ILE A 72 8.05 -1.96 -13.72
N ASP A 73 8.72 -1.26 -14.63
CA ASP A 73 10.18 -1.09 -14.58
C ASP A 73 10.60 -0.29 -13.34
N ILE A 74 9.87 0.77 -12.99
CA ILE A 74 10.08 1.54 -11.75
C ILE A 74 9.89 0.65 -10.52
N LEU A 75 8.83 -0.17 -10.47
CA LEU A 75 8.59 -1.10 -9.37
C LEU A 75 9.70 -2.16 -9.27
N ASP A 76 10.19 -2.67 -10.41
CA ASP A 76 11.26 -3.68 -10.42
C ASP A 76 12.56 -3.12 -9.82
N GLU A 77 12.87 -1.85 -10.05
CA GLU A 77 14.01 -1.15 -9.44
C GLU A 77 13.90 -1.00 -7.90
N LYS A 78 12.68 -1.13 -7.33
CA LYS A 78 12.45 -0.99 -5.89
C LYS A 78 12.51 -2.31 -5.11
N ARG A 79 12.90 -3.40 -5.73
CA ARG A 79 12.96 -4.74 -5.11
C ARG A 79 14.01 -4.89 -4.01
N ASP A 80 14.93 -3.95 -3.89
CA ASP A 80 15.93 -3.96 -2.82
C ASP A 80 15.33 -3.68 -1.43
N SER A 81 14.14 -3.07 -1.38
CA SER A 81 13.42 -2.74 -0.15
C SER A 81 11.94 -3.10 -0.25
N LEU A 82 11.50 -4.02 0.62
CA LEU A 82 10.08 -4.41 0.69
C LEU A 82 9.17 -3.21 0.97
N ASN A 83 9.58 -2.33 1.87
CA ASN A 83 8.82 -1.14 2.23
C ASN A 83 8.69 -0.18 1.04
N GLU A 84 9.80 0.10 0.34
CA GLU A 84 9.76 0.95 -0.86
C GLU A 84 8.87 0.35 -1.94
N PHE A 85 9.04 -0.93 -2.25
CA PHE A 85 8.23 -1.61 -3.26
C PHE A 85 6.73 -1.52 -2.95
N ILE A 86 6.34 -1.83 -1.69
CA ILE A 86 4.94 -1.75 -1.28
C ILE A 86 4.43 -0.31 -1.35
N THR A 87 5.21 0.68 -0.90
CA THR A 87 4.84 2.10 -0.96
C THR A 87 4.62 2.56 -2.41
N TYR A 88 5.50 2.20 -3.32
CA TYR A 88 5.34 2.50 -4.75
C TYR A 88 4.14 1.79 -5.36
N PHE A 89 3.87 0.53 -4.96
CA PHE A 89 2.69 -0.17 -5.45
C PHE A 89 1.38 0.42 -4.90
N ILE A 90 1.37 0.91 -3.66
CA ILE A 90 0.24 1.69 -3.11
C ILE A 90 0.05 3.00 -3.87
N ALA A 91 1.12 3.74 -4.17
CA ALA A 91 1.05 4.94 -5.00
C ALA A 91 0.46 4.63 -6.39
N PHE A 92 0.85 3.50 -6.98
CA PHE A 92 0.24 3.00 -8.23
C PHE A 92 -1.26 2.76 -8.07
N ILE A 93 -1.72 2.09 -6.99
CA ILE A 93 -3.13 1.87 -6.75
C ILE A 93 -3.87 3.22 -6.58
N ASN A 94 -3.30 4.13 -5.79
CA ASN A 94 -3.92 5.43 -5.51
C ASN A 94 -3.97 6.36 -6.74
N SER A 95 -3.05 6.19 -7.69
CA SER A 95 -3.07 6.95 -8.94
C SER A 95 -4.17 6.51 -9.92
N GLN A 96 -4.80 5.35 -9.68
CA GLN A 96 -5.82 4.82 -10.57
C GLN A 96 -7.14 5.57 -10.42
N SER A 97 -7.81 5.84 -11.56
CA SER A 97 -9.15 6.42 -11.60
C SER A 97 -10.21 5.35 -11.33
N ASP A 98 -11.19 5.68 -10.48
CA ASP A 98 -12.24 4.74 -10.07
C ASP A 98 -13.24 4.38 -11.19
N ASN A 99 -13.41 5.23 -12.21
CA ASN A 99 -14.50 5.14 -13.18
C ASN A 99 -14.03 5.34 -14.62
N ILE A 100 -13.21 4.42 -15.14
CA ILE A 100 -12.96 4.37 -16.59
C ILE A 100 -13.85 3.29 -17.21
N GLU A 101 -14.83 3.73 -18.00
CA GLU A 101 -15.75 2.86 -18.71
C GLU A 101 -14.99 1.90 -19.64
N GLY A 102 -15.27 0.60 -19.54
CA GLY A 102 -14.59 -0.43 -20.34
C GLY A 102 -13.26 -0.96 -19.80
N ARG A 103 -12.78 -0.48 -18.65
CA ARG A 103 -11.55 -0.98 -18.02
C ARG A 103 -11.77 -2.35 -17.34
N ALA A 104 -10.91 -3.31 -17.66
CA ALA A 104 -10.96 -4.66 -17.07
C ALA A 104 -10.48 -4.70 -15.60
N THR A 105 -9.67 -3.72 -15.16
CA THR A 105 -9.06 -3.69 -13.82
C THR A 105 -9.35 -2.34 -13.15
N THR A 106 -9.90 -2.39 -11.96
CA THR A 106 -10.24 -1.23 -11.15
C THR A 106 -9.24 -1.03 -10.00
N LYS A 107 -9.20 0.15 -9.41
CA LYS A 107 -8.44 0.46 -8.18
C LYS A 107 -8.69 -0.58 -7.08
N GLU A 108 -9.96 -0.93 -6.85
CA GLU A 108 -10.34 -1.96 -5.86
C GLU A 108 -9.81 -3.35 -6.21
N ALA A 109 -9.75 -3.73 -7.49
CA ALA A 109 -9.18 -5.02 -7.91
C ALA A 109 -7.68 -5.09 -7.61
N TYR A 110 -6.92 -4.02 -7.83
CA TYR A 110 -5.50 -3.96 -7.47
C TYR A 110 -5.29 -4.03 -5.95
N LYS A 111 -6.13 -3.35 -5.15
CA LYS A 111 -6.12 -3.46 -3.68
C LYS A 111 -6.34 -4.89 -3.22
N LEU A 112 -7.39 -5.54 -3.72
CA LEU A 112 -7.71 -6.94 -3.37
C LEU A 112 -6.56 -7.88 -3.76
N PHE A 113 -5.95 -7.62 -4.91
CA PHE A 113 -4.78 -8.37 -5.35
C PHE A 113 -3.58 -8.17 -4.41
N LEU A 114 -3.30 -6.93 -3.98
CA LEU A 114 -2.26 -6.64 -2.99
C LEU A 114 -2.49 -7.41 -1.69
N ILE A 115 -3.70 -7.32 -1.13
CA ILE A 115 -4.07 -8.04 0.11
C ILE A 115 -3.84 -9.54 -0.04
N LYS A 116 -4.25 -10.10 -1.18
CA LYS A 116 -4.04 -11.52 -1.48
C LYS A 116 -2.54 -11.86 -1.59
N ALA A 117 -1.77 -11.05 -2.31
CA ALA A 117 -0.33 -11.27 -2.48
C ALA A 117 0.43 -11.21 -1.15
N LEU A 118 0.13 -10.24 -0.29
CA LEU A 118 0.69 -10.14 1.07
C LEU A 118 0.40 -11.40 1.89
N LYS A 119 -0.87 -11.83 1.92
CA LYS A 119 -1.28 -13.04 2.64
C LYS A 119 -0.57 -14.29 2.14
N GLU A 120 -0.53 -14.50 0.84
CA GLU A 120 0.09 -15.67 0.21
C GLU A 120 1.60 -15.69 0.35
N SER A 121 2.23 -14.53 0.52
CA SER A 121 3.67 -14.38 0.77
C SER A 121 4.04 -14.42 2.24
N HIS A 122 3.07 -14.58 3.16
CA HIS A 122 3.25 -14.49 4.60
C HIS A 122 3.94 -13.19 5.05
N ILE A 123 3.67 -12.10 4.34
CA ILE A 123 4.12 -10.76 4.70
C ILE A 123 3.05 -10.12 5.56
N MET A 124 3.43 -9.73 6.76
CA MET A 124 2.52 -9.21 7.78
C MET A 124 2.33 -7.70 7.60
N TYR A 125 1.52 -7.34 6.61
CA TYR A 125 1.08 -5.96 6.36
C TYR A 125 -0.44 -5.92 6.24
N GLU A 126 -1.05 -4.84 6.70
CA GLU A 126 -2.46 -4.51 6.53
C GLU A 126 -2.62 -3.37 5.55
N VAL A 127 -3.64 -3.45 4.71
CA VAL A 127 -4.03 -2.39 3.78
C VAL A 127 -5.25 -1.69 4.36
N LEU A 128 -5.12 -0.41 4.64
CA LEU A 128 -6.18 0.45 5.16
C LEU A 128 -6.51 1.56 4.15
N GLU A 129 -7.60 2.27 4.41
CA GLU A 129 -8.10 3.37 3.59
C GLU A 129 -8.41 4.58 4.46
N ASP A 130 -8.08 5.77 3.98
CA ASP A 130 -8.45 7.06 4.56
C ASP A 130 -8.92 8.04 3.47
N GLU A 131 -9.04 9.33 3.81
CA GLU A 131 -9.47 10.38 2.89
C GLU A 131 -8.51 10.58 1.70
N ASP A 132 -7.23 10.25 1.86
CA ASP A 132 -6.19 10.39 0.86
C ASP A 132 -6.01 9.13 -0.01
N GLY A 133 -6.64 8.00 0.37
CA GLY A 133 -6.60 6.73 -0.35
C GLY A 133 -6.09 5.56 0.48
N TYR A 134 -5.51 4.56 -0.19
CA TYR A 134 -4.99 3.38 0.48
C TYR A 134 -3.59 3.62 1.04
N PHE A 135 -3.32 3.01 2.19
CA PHE A 135 -2.00 2.93 2.80
C PHE A 135 -1.78 1.57 3.46
N VAL A 136 -0.53 1.25 3.77
CA VAL A 136 -0.16 0.01 4.45
C VAL A 136 0.54 0.28 5.76
N PHE A 137 0.42 -0.65 6.70
CA PHE A 137 1.22 -0.66 7.92
C PHE A 137 1.60 -2.09 8.29
N PRO A 138 2.73 -2.32 9.00
CA PRO A 138 3.12 -3.65 9.45
C PRO A 138 2.08 -4.22 10.41
N ALA A 139 1.54 -5.41 10.08
CA ALA A 139 0.66 -6.17 10.94
C ALA A 139 1.48 -7.20 11.71
N GLY A 140 1.30 -7.28 13.02
CA GLY A 140 1.97 -8.31 13.84
C GLY A 140 3.11 -7.80 14.72
N ASP A 141 3.34 -6.49 14.77
CA ASP A 141 4.02 -5.90 15.91
C ASP A 141 3.10 -6.07 17.14
N PRO A 142 3.58 -6.59 18.28
CA PRO A 142 2.79 -6.75 19.50
C PRO A 142 2.10 -5.46 19.98
N MET A 143 2.59 -4.29 19.53
CA MET A 143 1.99 -2.98 19.82
C MET A 143 0.86 -2.59 18.85
N MET A 144 0.70 -3.31 17.72
CA MET A 144 -0.26 -3.00 16.67
C MET A 144 -1.14 -4.23 16.37
N ASP A 145 -1.94 -4.67 17.35
CA ASP A 145 -2.99 -5.65 17.09
C ASP A 145 -3.99 -5.06 16.09
N LYS A 146 -4.23 -5.78 15.00
CA LYS A 146 -5.17 -5.40 13.92
C LYS A 146 -6.51 -4.94 14.47
N ASN A 147 -7.04 -5.69 15.44
CA ASN A 147 -8.32 -5.36 16.05
C ASN A 147 -8.24 -4.02 16.79
N LEU A 148 -7.15 -3.79 17.52
CA LEU A 148 -6.94 -2.54 18.25
C LEU A 148 -6.87 -1.35 17.30
N VAL A 149 -6.10 -1.43 16.20
CA VAL A 149 -5.98 -0.35 15.22
C VAL A 149 -7.32 -0.09 14.53
N SER A 150 -8.00 -1.15 14.07
CA SER A 150 -9.31 -1.04 13.40
C SER A 150 -10.37 -0.48 14.33
N ASP A 151 -10.41 -0.93 15.59
CA ASP A 151 -11.35 -0.44 16.60
C ASP A 151 -11.10 1.04 16.93
N VAL A 152 -9.85 1.45 17.06
CA VAL A 152 -9.48 2.85 17.29
C VAL A 152 -9.88 3.71 16.10
N LEU A 153 -9.64 3.28 14.86
CA LEU A 153 -10.03 4.02 13.66
C LEU A 153 -11.55 4.19 13.55
N LEU A 154 -12.31 3.11 13.80
CA LEU A 154 -13.78 3.16 13.82
C LEU A 154 -14.30 4.09 14.93
N TRP A 155 -13.67 4.06 16.08
CA TRP A 155 -14.04 4.93 17.21
C TRP A 155 -13.73 6.40 16.92
N LEU A 156 -12.61 6.68 16.25
CA LEU A 156 -12.19 8.02 15.84
C LEU A 156 -12.98 8.57 14.63
N ASP A 157 -13.86 7.83 14.00
CA ASP A 157 -14.67 8.32 12.86
C ASP A 157 -15.49 9.58 13.18
N LYS A 158 -15.88 9.75 14.45
CA LYS A 158 -16.60 10.92 14.94
C LYS A 158 -15.69 12.14 15.23
N TYR A 159 -14.36 11.93 15.20
CA TYR A 159 -13.33 12.89 15.63
C TYR A 159 -12.30 13.04 14.52
N SER A 160 -12.67 13.78 13.46
CA SER A 160 -11.92 13.82 12.20
C SER A 160 -10.48 14.33 12.34
N GLY A 161 -10.26 15.33 13.20
CA GLY A 161 -8.92 15.87 13.46
C GLY A 161 -8.01 14.86 14.17
N ALA A 162 -8.54 14.18 15.19
CA ALA A 162 -7.83 13.13 15.91
C ALA A 162 -7.55 11.93 15.00
N LYS A 163 -8.52 11.49 14.20
CA LYS A 163 -8.37 10.40 13.23
C LYS A 163 -7.24 10.69 12.26
N LYS A 164 -7.24 11.88 11.64
CA LYS A 164 -6.21 12.29 10.68
C LYS A 164 -4.81 12.24 11.28
N THR A 165 -4.65 12.75 12.51
CA THR A 165 -3.36 12.75 13.21
C THR A 165 -2.91 11.34 13.58
N TYR A 166 -3.84 10.47 13.99
CA TYR A 166 -3.56 9.06 14.28
C TYR A 166 -3.11 8.29 13.02
N VAL A 167 -3.83 8.45 11.91
CA VAL A 167 -3.44 7.84 10.61
C VAL A 167 -2.06 8.31 10.16
N ASN A 168 -1.73 9.60 10.32
CA ASN A 168 -0.40 10.09 10.00
C ASN A 168 0.70 9.42 10.85
N ALA A 169 0.44 9.17 12.14
CA ALA A 169 1.37 8.43 12.98
C ALA A 169 1.57 6.98 12.51
N LEU A 170 0.49 6.31 12.08
CA LEU A 170 0.57 4.95 11.52
C LEU A 170 1.37 4.93 10.21
N LYS A 171 1.15 5.90 9.31
CA LYS A 171 1.92 6.03 8.06
C LYS A 171 3.42 6.23 8.35
N GLN A 172 3.77 7.16 9.24
CA GLN A 172 5.16 7.40 9.64
C GLN A 172 5.82 6.16 10.26
N TYR A 173 5.09 5.40 11.07
CA TYR A 173 5.57 4.14 11.61
C TYR A 173 5.86 3.13 10.50
N ALA A 174 4.95 3.00 9.54
CA ALA A 174 5.12 2.11 8.38
C ALA A 174 6.33 2.51 7.51
N ASP A 175 6.57 3.81 7.34
CA ASP A 175 7.68 4.35 6.58
C ASP A 175 9.03 4.26 7.30
N GLY A 176 9.07 3.72 8.53
CA GLY A 176 10.28 3.62 9.34
C GLY A 176 10.83 4.96 9.81
N ILE A 177 9.98 6.01 9.79
CA ILE A 177 10.34 7.35 10.27
C ILE A 177 10.48 7.31 11.79
N TYR A 178 11.40 8.11 12.31
CA TYR A 178 11.84 8.18 13.71
C TYR A 178 10.72 7.93 14.73
N THR A 179 10.95 6.98 15.63
CA THR A 179 10.05 6.57 16.73
C THR A 179 9.55 7.77 17.56
N ARG A 180 10.35 8.84 17.69
CA ARG A 180 9.98 10.06 18.40
C ARG A 180 8.85 10.82 17.70
N ASP A 181 8.93 10.96 16.38
CA ASP A 181 7.91 11.70 15.60
C ASP A 181 6.58 10.94 15.58
N VAL A 182 6.64 9.61 15.51
CA VAL A 182 5.46 8.75 15.66
C VAL A 182 4.83 8.94 17.04
N ALA A 183 5.63 8.90 18.12
CA ALA A 183 5.14 9.10 19.49
C ALA A 183 4.52 10.50 19.68
N ASP A 184 5.13 11.54 19.13
CA ASP A 184 4.60 12.90 19.19
C ASP A 184 3.28 13.05 18.43
N ASN A 185 3.12 12.38 17.28
CA ASN A 185 1.87 12.38 16.53
C ASN A 185 0.78 11.56 17.22
N LEU A 186 1.11 10.43 17.85
CA LEU A 186 0.16 9.68 18.68
C LEU A 186 -0.32 10.52 19.88
N ARG A 187 0.60 11.25 20.54
CA ARG A 187 0.25 12.17 21.61
C ARG A 187 -0.67 13.29 21.12
N LYS A 188 -0.37 13.92 19.97
CA LYS A 188 -1.22 14.95 19.35
C LYS A 188 -2.60 14.41 18.99
N ALA A 189 -2.68 13.18 18.47
CA ALA A 189 -3.96 12.54 18.17
C ALA A 189 -4.82 12.42 19.45
N LEU A 190 -4.22 11.98 20.56
CA LEU A 190 -4.92 11.90 21.84
C LEU A 190 -5.35 13.28 22.37
N GLU A 191 -4.48 14.28 22.30
CA GLU A 191 -4.80 15.66 22.72
C GLU A 191 -5.95 16.23 21.87
N THR A 192 -5.90 16.06 20.55
CA THR A 192 -6.97 16.51 19.64
C THR A 192 -8.28 15.78 19.93
N PHE A 193 -8.21 14.45 20.16
CA PHE A 193 -9.40 13.68 20.57
C PHE A 193 -10.03 14.23 21.85
N LEU A 194 -9.23 14.48 22.89
CA LEU A 194 -9.75 15.01 24.15
C LEU A 194 -10.38 16.40 23.97
N GLN A 195 -9.80 17.26 23.12
CA GLN A 195 -10.38 18.56 22.80
C GLN A 195 -11.71 18.44 22.06
N GLU A 196 -11.78 17.60 21.01
CA GLU A 196 -13.00 17.38 20.22
C GLU A 196 -14.09 16.70 21.09
N PHE A 197 -13.72 15.76 21.94
CA PHE A 197 -14.64 15.07 22.86
C PHE A 197 -15.25 16.03 23.87
N LEU A 198 -14.44 16.88 24.52
CA LEU A 198 -14.91 17.84 25.52
C LEU A 198 -15.70 19.03 24.93
N GLN A 199 -15.58 19.28 23.63
CA GLN A 199 -16.36 20.32 22.94
C GLN A 199 -17.73 19.84 22.45
N ASN A 200 -17.93 18.53 22.38
CA ASN A 200 -19.17 17.90 21.92
C ASN A 200 -20.08 17.43 23.08
N ASP A 201 -19.69 17.68 24.34
CA ASP A 201 -20.50 17.56 25.54
C ASP A 201 -21.06 18.96 25.95
#